data_c4494cfe4d6f0c8d41aee1b91b19de8a
#
_entry.id   c4494cfe4d6f0c8d41aee1b91b19de8a
#
_cell.length_a   1.000
_cell.length_b   1.000
_cell.length_c   1.000
_cell.angle_alpha   90.00
_cell.angle_beta   90.00
_cell.angle_gamma   90.00
#
_symmetry.space_group_name_H-M   'P 1'
#
loop_
_entity.id
_entity.type
_entity.pdbx_description
1 polymer ?
#
loop_
_entity_poly.entity_id
_entity_poly.type
_entity_poly.pdbx_seq_one_letter_code
_entity_poly.pdbx_strand_id
1 'polypeptide(L)'
;EYPFKSNEYIDMWSKNVEGAQNKTYNTMKNLTEEKHVDMMLEFVNLSTLDERMKGKSDIAIVFKGKINGWCRARFIAIDYDEDGSLHNVVYTVECIDEEKRKENYLMYLSQTDLMTSLYNRGYGEQSIKELLDKEKKGLFCLFDVDKFKSVNDKYGHDIGDKVLIAIAAAMKKAQREDDISMRLGGDEFAMYFRNIDTEEDAKLVIERLFSEIEKIHVEPMEEQIHISLGAAFYKKDMNFDMLYKIADIGVYESKKSLGNRMT
;
A
#
# COMPACT_ATOMS: atom_id res chain seq x y z
N GLU A 1 -2.57 -28.48 17.19
CA GLU A 1 -1.75 -29.27 16.24
C GLU A 1 -1.97 -28.68 14.87
N TYR A 2 -0.94 -28.12 14.25
CA TYR A 2 -1.01 -27.57 12.90
C TYR A 2 -1.06 -28.74 11.91
N PRO A 3 -1.98 -28.76 10.94
CA PRO A 3 -2.12 -29.87 9.98
C PRO A 3 -0.93 -30.02 9.01
N PHE A 4 -0.03 -29.04 8.97
CA PHE A 4 1.25 -29.13 8.27
C PHE A 4 2.36 -28.71 9.23
N LYS A 5 3.17 -29.67 9.67
CA LYS A 5 4.52 -29.37 10.16
C LYS A 5 5.30 -28.84 8.97
N SER A 6 6.11 -27.81 9.17
CA SER A 6 7.06 -27.30 8.18
C SER A 6 7.79 -28.52 7.55
N ASN A 7 7.65 -28.70 6.23
CA ASN A 7 8.23 -29.77 5.41
C ASN A 7 7.52 -31.14 5.41
N GLU A 8 6.20 -31.22 5.46
CA GLU A 8 5.52 -32.45 5.01
C GLU A 8 5.55 -32.54 3.49
N TYR A 9 6.46 -33.37 2.99
CA TYR A 9 6.43 -33.88 1.62
C TYR A 9 5.24 -34.85 1.51
N ILE A 10 4.26 -34.56 0.67
CA ILE A 10 3.25 -35.55 0.31
C ILE A 10 3.89 -36.46 -0.73
N ASP A 11 4.47 -37.57 -0.29
CA ASP A 11 4.96 -38.63 -1.17
C ASP A 11 3.75 -39.25 -1.88
N MET A 12 3.49 -38.83 -3.11
CA MET A 12 2.45 -39.41 -3.96
C MET A 12 3.02 -40.49 -4.86
N TRP A 13 3.52 -41.59 -4.25
CA TRP A 13 3.78 -42.80 -4.97
C TRP A 13 2.47 -43.51 -5.27
N SER A 14 1.87 -43.23 -6.43
CA SER A 14 0.71 -44.00 -6.86
C SER A 14 0.81 -44.29 -8.36
N LYS A 15 0.80 -45.58 -8.71
CA LYS A 15 0.54 -46.07 -10.06
C LYS A 15 -0.93 -45.78 -10.49
N ASN A 16 -1.71 -45.17 -9.61
CA ASN A 16 -3.12 -44.84 -9.84
C ASN A 16 -3.27 -43.30 -9.82
N VAL A 17 -3.13 -42.69 -10.98
CA VAL A 17 -3.26 -41.23 -11.20
C VAL A 17 -4.64 -40.73 -10.75
N GLU A 18 -5.71 -41.48 -10.95
CA GLU A 18 -7.08 -41.10 -10.56
C GLU A 18 -7.23 -41.01 -9.03
N GLY A 19 -6.65 -41.93 -8.28
CA GLY A 19 -6.63 -41.89 -6.81
C GLY A 19 -5.82 -40.72 -6.27
N ALA A 20 -4.67 -40.42 -6.90
CA ALA A 20 -3.84 -39.27 -6.56
C ALA A 20 -4.57 -37.95 -6.85
N GLN A 21 -5.20 -37.83 -8.03
CA GLN A 21 -5.99 -36.67 -8.42
C GLN A 21 -7.10 -36.39 -7.42
N ASN A 22 -7.92 -37.39 -7.09
CA ASN A 22 -9.05 -37.22 -6.17
C ASN A 22 -8.59 -36.83 -4.76
N LYS A 23 -7.51 -37.42 -4.27
CA LYS A 23 -6.95 -37.10 -2.95
C LYS A 23 -6.45 -35.65 -2.90
N THR A 24 -5.65 -35.22 -3.87
CA THR A 24 -5.10 -33.87 -3.93
C THR A 24 -6.22 -32.84 -4.10
N TYR A 25 -7.17 -33.12 -4.98
CA TYR A 25 -8.32 -32.25 -5.25
C TYR A 25 -9.14 -32.01 -3.99
N ASN A 26 -9.55 -33.07 -3.28
CA ASN A 26 -10.34 -32.95 -2.06
C ASN A 26 -9.56 -32.26 -0.93
N THR A 27 -8.27 -32.57 -0.79
CA THR A 27 -7.42 -31.94 0.21
C THR A 27 -7.33 -30.42 -0.05
N MET A 28 -6.99 -30.01 -1.26
CA MET A 28 -6.81 -28.61 -1.60
C MET A 28 -8.13 -27.83 -1.58
N LYS A 29 -9.23 -28.43 -1.99
CA LYS A 29 -10.58 -27.83 -1.88
C LYS A 29 -10.93 -27.49 -0.43
N ASN A 30 -10.61 -28.38 0.50
CA ASN A 30 -10.92 -28.19 1.92
C ASN A 30 -10.01 -27.18 2.61
N LEU A 31 -8.73 -27.08 2.22
CA LEU A 31 -7.72 -26.25 2.87
C LEU A 31 -7.60 -24.86 2.30
N THR A 32 -8.14 -24.59 1.10
CA THR A 32 -8.02 -23.30 0.40
C THR A 32 -9.22 -22.40 0.74
N GLU A 33 -8.98 -21.09 0.95
CA GLU A 33 -10.05 -20.08 1.07
C GLU A 33 -10.91 -20.03 -0.19
N GLU A 34 -12.22 -19.80 -0.04
CA GLU A 34 -13.23 -19.89 -1.13
C GLU A 34 -12.82 -19.14 -2.41
N LYS A 35 -12.34 -17.92 -2.28
CA LYS A 35 -11.93 -17.09 -3.42
C LYS A 35 -10.73 -17.62 -4.22
N HIS A 36 -9.98 -18.58 -3.68
CA HIS A 36 -8.83 -19.19 -4.33
C HIS A 36 -9.05 -20.66 -4.72
N VAL A 37 -10.20 -21.23 -4.41
CA VAL A 37 -10.49 -22.65 -4.64
C VAL A 37 -10.43 -23.00 -6.12
N ASP A 38 -11.14 -22.30 -6.97
CA ASP A 38 -11.21 -22.63 -8.41
C ASP A 38 -9.81 -22.61 -9.06
N MET A 39 -9.03 -21.57 -8.80
CA MET A 39 -7.66 -21.44 -9.26
C MET A 39 -6.77 -22.60 -8.76
N MET A 40 -6.95 -23.00 -7.49
CA MET A 40 -6.19 -24.10 -6.91
C MET A 40 -6.58 -25.45 -7.52
N LEU A 41 -7.88 -25.69 -7.74
CA LEU A 41 -8.36 -26.92 -8.34
C LEU A 41 -7.90 -27.09 -9.81
N GLU A 42 -7.82 -25.99 -10.55
CA GLU A 42 -7.21 -25.95 -11.87
C GLU A 42 -5.71 -26.27 -11.79
N PHE A 43 -5.01 -25.68 -10.83
CA PHE A 43 -3.58 -25.91 -10.64
C PHE A 43 -3.24 -27.37 -10.31
N VAL A 44 -4.02 -28.03 -9.46
CA VAL A 44 -3.79 -29.44 -9.08
C VAL A 44 -4.41 -30.46 -10.04
N ASN A 45 -4.91 -30.02 -11.19
CA ASN A 45 -5.40 -30.93 -12.22
C ASN A 45 -4.23 -31.66 -12.90
N LEU A 46 -4.08 -32.94 -12.59
CA LEU A 46 -2.98 -33.78 -13.09
C LEU A 46 -3.16 -34.11 -14.59
N SER A 47 -4.39 -34.10 -15.12
CA SER A 47 -4.63 -34.43 -16.54
C SER A 47 -4.03 -33.41 -17.51
N THR A 48 -3.80 -32.18 -17.06
CA THR A 48 -3.19 -31.09 -17.86
C THR A 48 -1.75 -30.79 -17.43
N LEU A 49 -1.21 -31.55 -16.45
CA LEU A 49 0.07 -31.21 -15.83
C LEU A 49 1.24 -31.36 -16.77
N ASP A 50 1.26 -32.42 -17.58
CA ASP A 50 2.32 -32.67 -18.55
C ASP A 50 2.46 -31.52 -19.54
N GLU A 51 1.35 -31.04 -20.11
CA GLU A 51 1.34 -29.90 -21.02
C GLU A 51 1.85 -28.61 -20.34
N ARG A 52 1.38 -28.35 -19.11
CA ARG A 52 1.76 -27.14 -18.35
C ARG A 52 3.23 -27.15 -17.91
N MET A 53 3.78 -28.34 -17.70
CA MET A 53 5.19 -28.55 -17.29
C MET A 53 6.15 -28.59 -18.46
N LYS A 54 5.66 -28.74 -19.70
CA LYS A 54 6.50 -28.88 -20.91
C LYS A 54 7.55 -27.78 -21.01
N GLY A 55 8.83 -28.18 -21.01
CA GLY A 55 9.97 -27.28 -21.08
C GLY A 55 10.24 -26.45 -19.81
N LYS A 56 9.63 -26.83 -18.69
CA LYS A 56 9.82 -26.17 -17.38
C LYS A 56 10.33 -27.18 -16.35
N SER A 57 11.16 -26.71 -15.44
CA SER A 57 11.60 -27.50 -14.28
C SER A 57 10.54 -27.53 -13.16
N ASP A 58 9.77 -26.46 -13.05
CA ASP A 58 8.69 -26.35 -12.05
C ASP A 58 7.61 -25.36 -12.49
N ILE A 59 6.44 -25.50 -11.86
CA ILE A 59 5.36 -24.51 -11.88
C ILE A 59 4.87 -24.28 -10.44
N ALA A 60 4.51 -23.05 -10.13
CA ALA A 60 4.07 -22.68 -8.79
C ALA A 60 2.83 -21.77 -8.82
N ILE A 61 2.05 -21.82 -7.73
CA ILE A 61 0.93 -20.93 -7.50
C ILE A 61 0.91 -20.50 -6.04
N VAL A 62 0.51 -19.25 -5.79
CA VAL A 62 0.32 -18.71 -4.45
C VAL A 62 -1.16 -18.62 -4.17
N PHE A 63 -1.57 -19.15 -3.02
CA PHE A 63 -2.96 -19.17 -2.59
C PHE A 63 -3.08 -18.89 -1.10
N LYS A 64 -4.29 -18.57 -0.63
CA LYS A 64 -4.54 -18.40 0.79
C LYS A 64 -5.26 -19.62 1.35
N GLY A 65 -4.64 -20.26 2.32
CA GLY A 65 -5.20 -21.37 3.06
C GLY A 65 -6.11 -20.89 4.19
N LYS A 66 -7.13 -21.70 4.53
CA LYS A 66 -8.08 -21.41 5.62
C LYS A 66 -7.39 -21.36 7.00
N ILE A 67 -6.30 -22.09 7.17
CA ILE A 67 -5.62 -22.26 8.47
C ILE A 67 -4.24 -21.63 8.46
N ASN A 68 -3.46 -21.88 7.39
CA ASN A 68 -2.02 -21.57 7.35
C ASN A 68 -1.70 -20.22 6.68
N GLY A 69 -2.70 -19.34 6.42
CA GLY A 69 -2.47 -18.06 5.75
C GLY A 69 -1.98 -18.25 4.30
N TRP A 70 -0.99 -17.48 3.88
CA TRP A 70 -0.43 -17.55 2.53
C TRP A 70 0.44 -18.79 2.34
N CYS A 71 0.14 -19.56 1.29
CA CYS A 71 0.84 -20.78 0.91
C CYS A 71 1.29 -20.72 -0.55
N ARG A 72 2.36 -21.45 -0.85
CA ARG A 72 2.84 -21.68 -2.21
C ARG A 72 2.75 -23.18 -2.49
N ALA A 73 1.96 -23.56 -3.51
CA ALA A 73 1.96 -24.90 -4.06
C ALA A 73 2.87 -24.95 -5.28
N ARG A 74 3.61 -26.06 -5.43
CA ARG A 74 4.57 -26.24 -6.52
C ARG A 74 4.54 -27.66 -7.04
N PHE A 75 4.59 -27.82 -8.35
CA PHE A 75 4.97 -29.06 -9.01
C PHE A 75 6.40 -28.93 -9.51
N ILE A 76 7.25 -29.89 -9.21
CA ILE A 76 8.67 -29.93 -9.57
C ILE A 76 8.90 -31.21 -10.37
N ALA A 77 9.33 -31.09 -11.63
CA ALA A 77 9.70 -32.25 -12.43
C ALA A 77 10.97 -32.90 -11.87
N ILE A 78 10.95 -34.21 -11.71
CA ILE A 78 12.13 -35.00 -11.34
C ILE A 78 12.78 -35.54 -12.61
N ASP A 79 12.00 -36.19 -13.46
CA ASP A 79 12.46 -36.77 -14.72
C ASP A 79 11.36 -36.80 -15.76
N TYR A 80 11.77 -37.09 -17.00
CA TYR A 80 10.90 -37.19 -18.16
C TYR A 80 11.18 -38.51 -18.88
N ASP A 81 10.17 -39.07 -19.53
CA ASP A 81 10.28 -40.24 -20.39
C ASP A 81 11.03 -39.90 -21.68
N GLU A 82 11.44 -40.94 -22.44
CA GLU A 82 12.19 -40.79 -23.71
C GLU A 82 11.40 -39.95 -24.75
N ASP A 83 10.07 -39.95 -24.68
CA ASP A 83 9.19 -39.15 -25.55
C ASP A 83 8.99 -37.70 -25.06
N GLY A 84 9.61 -37.35 -23.92
CA GLY A 84 9.55 -36.01 -23.33
C GLY A 84 8.30 -35.78 -22.47
N SER A 85 7.48 -36.80 -22.20
CA SER A 85 6.38 -36.73 -21.23
C SER A 85 6.90 -36.75 -19.80
N LEU A 86 6.16 -36.12 -18.88
CA LEU A 86 6.52 -36.02 -17.47
C LEU A 86 6.39 -37.40 -16.80
N HIS A 87 7.52 -37.97 -16.33
CA HIS A 87 7.51 -39.28 -15.70
C HIS A 87 7.24 -39.19 -14.19
N ASN A 88 8.09 -38.44 -13.46
CA ASN A 88 7.94 -38.21 -12.04
C ASN A 88 7.88 -36.72 -11.69
N VAL A 89 6.98 -36.38 -10.76
CA VAL A 89 6.79 -35.02 -10.26
C VAL A 89 6.61 -35.03 -8.76
N VAL A 90 7.19 -34.04 -8.10
CA VAL A 90 6.94 -33.77 -6.69
C VAL A 90 5.95 -32.62 -6.57
N TYR A 91 4.90 -32.83 -5.80
CA TYR A 91 4.00 -31.78 -5.38
C TYR A 91 4.34 -31.34 -3.95
N THR A 92 4.57 -30.03 -3.77
CA THR A 92 4.87 -29.45 -2.46
C THR A 92 3.93 -28.32 -2.13
N VAL A 93 3.62 -28.15 -0.85
CA VAL A 93 2.93 -26.98 -0.33
C VAL A 93 3.73 -26.45 0.84
N GLU A 94 4.13 -25.19 0.77
CA GLU A 94 4.87 -24.49 1.82
C GLU A 94 4.09 -23.30 2.33
N CYS A 95 4.17 -23.00 3.63
CA CYS A 95 3.64 -21.77 4.20
C CYS A 95 4.62 -20.62 3.93
N ILE A 96 4.16 -19.56 3.29
CA ILE A 96 4.93 -18.36 2.96
C ILE A 96 4.42 -17.11 3.68
N ASP A 97 3.67 -17.29 4.76
CA ASP A 97 3.03 -16.18 5.48
C ASP A 97 4.06 -15.20 6.05
N GLU A 98 5.16 -15.73 6.58
CA GLU A 98 6.26 -14.91 7.09
C GLU A 98 6.98 -14.15 5.95
N GLU A 99 7.23 -14.83 4.82
CA GLU A 99 7.80 -14.20 3.61
C GLU A 99 6.90 -13.05 3.13
N LYS A 100 5.58 -13.29 3.05
CA LYS A 100 4.59 -12.27 2.66
C LYS A 100 4.48 -11.12 3.66
N ARG A 101 4.53 -11.40 4.96
CA ARG A 101 4.57 -10.34 5.98
C ARG A 101 5.81 -9.48 5.85
N LYS A 102 6.96 -10.10 5.62
CA LYS A 102 8.23 -9.39 5.42
C LYS A 102 8.20 -8.55 4.15
N GLU A 103 7.71 -9.09 3.04
CA GLU A 103 7.53 -8.37 1.78
C GLU A 103 6.63 -7.13 1.96
N ASN A 104 5.46 -7.32 2.57
CA ASN A 104 4.53 -6.23 2.85
C ASN A 104 5.12 -5.18 3.80
N TYR A 105 5.88 -5.63 4.80
CA TYR A 105 6.56 -4.72 5.73
C TYR A 105 7.66 -3.91 5.04
N LEU A 106 8.47 -4.54 4.19
CA LEU A 106 9.49 -3.83 3.40
C LEU A 106 8.84 -2.83 2.43
N MET A 107 7.72 -3.21 1.79
CA MET A 107 6.94 -2.31 0.95
C MET A 107 6.42 -1.13 1.76
N TYR A 108 5.81 -1.35 2.93
CA TYR A 108 5.37 -0.30 3.84
C TYR A 108 6.52 0.65 4.21
N LEU A 109 7.70 0.13 4.59
CA LEU A 109 8.87 0.94 4.91
C LEU A 109 9.36 1.79 3.74
N SER A 110 9.27 1.27 2.52
CA SER A 110 9.70 1.98 1.32
C SER A 110 8.72 3.07 0.87
N GLN A 111 7.46 2.98 1.26
CA GLN A 111 6.38 3.85 0.80
C GLN A 111 5.96 4.92 1.81
N THR A 112 6.22 4.69 3.11
CA THR A 112 5.69 5.55 4.18
C THR A 112 6.78 6.30 4.95
N ASP A 113 6.42 7.45 5.49
CA ASP A 113 7.15 8.12 6.57
C ASP A 113 6.85 7.41 7.89
N LEU A 114 7.87 6.87 8.53
CA LEU A 114 7.72 6.02 9.72
C LEU A 114 7.16 6.74 10.94
N MET A 115 7.36 8.06 11.04
CA MET A 115 6.84 8.85 12.15
C MET A 115 5.34 9.08 12.01
N THR A 116 4.89 9.46 10.82
CA THR A 116 3.53 9.91 10.56
C THR A 116 2.64 8.84 9.94
N SER A 117 3.23 7.78 9.38
CA SER A 117 2.52 6.74 8.60
C SER A 117 1.70 7.33 7.43
N LEU A 118 2.08 8.49 6.93
CA LEU A 118 1.67 9.01 5.62
C LEU A 118 2.61 8.46 4.55
N TYR A 119 2.28 8.63 3.28
CA TYR A 119 3.29 8.36 2.26
C TYR A 119 4.52 9.23 2.47
N ASN A 120 5.69 8.67 2.21
CA ASN A 120 6.90 9.46 2.13
C ASN A 120 6.93 10.26 0.81
N ARG A 121 7.83 11.22 0.69
CA ARG A 121 7.95 12.09 -0.48
C ARG A 121 8.04 11.30 -1.79
N GLY A 122 8.94 10.29 -1.85
CA GLY A 122 9.19 9.55 -3.08
C GLY A 122 7.97 8.81 -3.60
N TYR A 123 7.28 8.09 -2.72
CA TYR A 123 6.10 7.32 -3.09
C TYR A 123 4.89 8.23 -3.37
N GLY A 124 4.68 9.27 -2.56
CA GLY A 124 3.59 10.22 -2.76
C GLY A 124 3.70 10.97 -4.10
N GLU A 125 4.89 11.47 -4.44
CA GLU A 125 5.15 12.09 -5.75
C GLU A 125 4.89 11.12 -6.91
N GLN A 126 5.39 9.89 -6.81
CA GLN A 126 5.18 8.87 -7.84
C GLN A 126 3.69 8.57 -8.02
N SER A 127 2.97 8.39 -6.93
CA SER A 127 1.53 8.11 -6.94
C SER A 127 0.73 9.25 -7.59
N ILE A 128 1.07 10.51 -7.29
CA ILE A 128 0.41 11.66 -7.92
C ILE A 128 0.74 11.70 -9.42
N LYS A 129 2.00 11.51 -9.83
CA LYS A 129 2.39 11.48 -11.25
C LYS A 129 1.59 10.45 -12.05
N GLU A 130 1.41 9.24 -11.48
CA GLU A 130 0.60 8.19 -12.12
C GLU A 130 -0.89 8.55 -12.23
N LEU A 131 -1.42 9.35 -11.29
CA LEU A 131 -2.80 9.87 -11.37
C LEU A 131 -2.93 10.97 -12.42
N LEU A 132 -1.97 11.89 -12.53
CA LEU A 132 -2.01 12.99 -13.50
C LEU A 132 -2.07 12.48 -14.94
N ASP A 133 -1.46 11.32 -15.22
CA ASP A 133 -1.54 10.67 -16.54
C ASP A 133 -2.93 10.12 -16.87
N LYS A 134 -3.71 9.78 -15.85
CA LYS A 134 -5.02 9.11 -15.98
C LYS A 134 -6.20 10.03 -15.75
N GLU A 135 -6.05 11.03 -14.89
CA GLU A 135 -7.10 11.90 -14.40
C GLU A 135 -7.01 13.28 -15.04
N LYS A 136 -8.18 13.95 -15.13
CA LYS A 136 -8.27 15.27 -15.73
C LYS A 136 -8.48 16.39 -14.71
N LYS A 137 -8.69 16.03 -13.44
CA LYS A 137 -9.13 16.93 -12.37
C LYS A 137 -8.50 16.55 -11.05
N GLY A 138 -8.05 17.53 -10.28
CA GLY A 138 -7.51 17.33 -8.95
C GLY A 138 -6.97 18.63 -8.37
N LEU A 139 -6.81 18.63 -7.06
CA LEU A 139 -6.28 19.75 -6.29
C LEU A 139 -5.05 19.28 -5.50
N PHE A 140 -3.90 19.84 -5.81
CA PHE A 140 -2.69 19.64 -5.02
C PHE A 140 -2.60 20.73 -3.96
N CYS A 141 -2.43 20.33 -2.70
CA CYS A 141 -2.23 21.23 -1.57
C CYS A 141 -0.86 20.96 -0.95
N LEU A 142 -0.08 21.98 -0.76
CA LEU A 142 1.17 21.98 -0.02
C LEU A 142 0.99 22.83 1.22
N PHE A 143 1.51 22.41 2.36
CA PHE A 143 1.46 23.22 3.58
C PHE A 143 2.62 22.92 4.52
N ASP A 144 2.88 23.87 5.38
CA ASP A 144 3.97 23.93 6.34
C ASP A 144 3.39 24.32 7.70
N VAL A 145 3.97 23.80 8.79
CA VAL A 145 3.49 24.07 10.15
C VAL A 145 4.05 25.38 10.64
N ASP A 146 3.18 26.34 10.90
CA ASP A 146 3.58 27.68 11.34
C ASP A 146 4.38 27.65 12.65
N LYS A 147 5.53 28.30 12.65
CA LYS A 147 6.42 28.44 13.82
C LYS A 147 6.87 27.10 14.43
N PHE A 148 6.91 26.00 13.65
CA PHE A 148 7.30 24.66 14.14
C PHE A 148 8.63 24.66 14.88
N LYS A 149 9.63 25.43 14.38
CA LYS A 149 10.90 25.59 15.08
C LYS A 149 10.71 26.16 16.50
N SER A 150 9.82 27.12 16.68
CA SER A 150 9.54 27.69 18.01
C SER A 150 8.88 26.67 18.95
N VAL A 151 8.08 25.75 18.42
CA VAL A 151 7.53 24.61 19.20
C VAL A 151 8.68 23.73 19.69
N ASN A 152 9.60 23.34 18.80
CA ASN A 152 10.76 22.54 19.18
C ASN A 152 11.67 23.25 20.20
N ASP A 153 11.93 24.55 19.99
CA ASP A 153 12.80 25.34 20.87
C ASP A 153 12.16 25.51 22.28
N LYS A 154 10.83 25.61 22.37
CA LYS A 154 10.11 25.82 23.66
C LYS A 154 9.79 24.52 24.38
N TYR A 155 9.37 23.49 23.67
CA TYR A 155 8.79 22.26 24.25
C TYR A 155 9.65 21.02 24.01
N GLY A 156 10.70 21.12 23.19
CA GLY A 156 11.55 20.00 22.82
C GLY A 156 11.05 19.21 21.62
N HIS A 157 11.96 18.43 21.01
CA HIS A 157 11.66 17.65 19.80
C HIS A 157 10.58 16.59 20.01
N ASP A 158 10.48 15.99 21.21
CA ASP A 158 9.44 14.98 21.51
C ASP A 158 8.01 15.54 21.37
N ILE A 159 7.82 16.82 21.72
CA ILE A 159 6.53 17.49 21.56
C ILE A 159 6.33 17.90 20.11
N GLY A 160 7.38 18.36 19.42
CA GLY A 160 7.34 18.59 17.98
C GLY A 160 6.93 17.35 17.19
N ASP A 161 7.49 16.17 17.52
CA ASP A 161 7.13 14.89 16.89
C ASP A 161 5.65 14.55 17.12
N LYS A 162 5.13 14.76 18.33
CA LYS A 162 3.69 14.60 18.62
C LYS A 162 2.81 15.53 17.80
N VAL A 163 3.24 16.78 17.58
CA VAL A 163 2.54 17.73 16.70
C VAL A 163 2.47 17.20 15.27
N LEU A 164 3.59 16.75 14.71
CA LEU A 164 3.64 16.19 13.35
C LEU A 164 2.76 14.94 13.21
N ILE A 165 2.76 14.06 14.21
CA ILE A 165 1.90 12.87 14.26
C ILE A 165 0.42 13.28 14.33
N ALA A 166 0.07 14.29 15.13
CA ALA A 166 -1.30 14.77 15.26
C ALA A 166 -1.80 15.42 13.95
N ILE A 167 -0.95 16.18 13.26
CA ILE A 167 -1.24 16.74 11.93
C ILE A 167 -1.51 15.62 10.93
N ALA A 168 -0.67 14.61 10.88
CA ALA A 168 -0.86 13.46 10.00
C ALA A 168 -2.18 12.72 10.27
N ALA A 169 -2.57 12.61 11.55
CA ALA A 169 -3.87 12.04 11.93
C ALA A 169 -5.05 12.92 11.48
N ALA A 170 -4.93 14.25 11.56
CA ALA A 170 -5.91 15.19 11.05
C ALA A 170 -6.06 15.10 9.51
N MET A 171 -4.94 15.00 8.78
CA MET A 171 -4.94 14.77 7.33
C MET A 171 -5.70 13.50 6.96
N LYS A 172 -5.42 12.39 7.64
CA LYS A 172 -6.10 11.09 7.40
C LYS A 172 -7.62 11.17 7.65
N LYS A 173 -8.07 11.99 8.59
CA LYS A 173 -9.51 12.23 8.83
C LYS A 173 -10.14 13.14 7.78
N ALA A 174 -9.36 14.10 7.25
CA ALA A 174 -9.82 15.04 6.24
C ALA A 174 -9.86 14.45 4.83
N GLN A 175 -9.08 13.41 4.52
CA GLN A 175 -9.01 12.80 3.19
C GLN A 175 -10.09 11.74 2.96
N ARG A 176 -10.39 11.45 1.68
CA ARG A 176 -11.13 10.27 1.23
C ARG A 176 -10.15 9.12 1.01
N GLU A 177 -10.67 7.89 0.83
CA GLU A 177 -9.86 6.68 0.59
C GLU A 177 -8.93 6.82 -0.62
N ASP A 178 -9.39 7.48 -1.67
CA ASP A 178 -8.66 7.66 -2.93
C ASP A 178 -7.73 8.89 -2.97
N ASP A 179 -7.77 9.75 -1.96
CA ASP A 179 -6.90 10.92 -1.87
C ASP A 179 -5.49 10.51 -1.43
N ILE A 180 -4.49 11.30 -1.79
CA ILE A 180 -3.10 11.05 -1.41
C ILE A 180 -2.67 12.07 -0.35
N SER A 181 -2.05 11.56 0.73
CA SER A 181 -1.42 12.40 1.76
C SER A 181 0.01 11.96 1.96
N MET A 182 0.94 12.90 2.00
CA MET A 182 2.36 12.63 2.17
C MET A 182 3.05 13.65 3.07
N ARG A 183 4.15 13.22 3.68
CA ARG A 183 5.11 14.10 4.34
C ARG A 183 6.32 14.27 3.43
N LEU A 184 6.68 15.53 3.17
CA LEU A 184 7.79 15.86 2.29
C LEU A 184 9.12 15.86 3.05
N GLY A 185 9.08 16.24 4.33
CA GLY A 185 10.22 16.28 5.26
C GLY A 185 10.05 17.39 6.28
N GLY A 186 10.71 17.28 7.44
CA GLY A 186 10.56 18.30 8.47
C GLY A 186 9.10 18.53 8.86
N ASP A 187 8.64 19.75 8.69
CA ASP A 187 7.29 20.23 8.96
C ASP A 187 6.44 20.46 7.69
N GLU A 188 6.92 19.99 6.53
CA GLU A 188 6.23 20.12 5.25
C GLU A 188 5.40 18.89 4.91
N PHE A 189 4.15 19.12 4.51
CA PHE A 189 3.19 18.10 4.12
C PHE A 189 2.52 18.46 2.80
N ALA A 190 2.01 17.45 2.10
CA ALA A 190 1.20 17.67 0.92
C ALA A 190 0.02 16.70 0.85
N MET A 191 -1.04 17.14 0.17
CA MET A 191 -2.23 16.34 -0.15
C MET A 191 -2.59 16.51 -1.62
N TYR A 192 -3.12 15.45 -2.23
CA TYR A 192 -3.74 15.52 -3.54
C TYR A 192 -5.17 15.00 -3.44
N PHE A 193 -6.12 15.91 -3.61
CA PHE A 193 -7.55 15.61 -3.62
C PHE A 193 -7.99 15.31 -5.05
N ARG A 194 -8.52 14.12 -5.27
CA ARG A 194 -8.96 13.66 -6.59
C ARG A 194 -10.33 14.27 -6.95
N ASN A 195 -10.54 14.47 -8.25
CA ASN A 195 -11.81 14.94 -8.80
C ASN A 195 -12.29 16.31 -8.27
N ILE A 196 -11.37 17.16 -7.88
CA ILE A 196 -11.65 18.56 -7.48
C ILE A 196 -11.24 19.48 -8.63
N ASP A 197 -12.18 20.29 -9.14
CA ASP A 197 -11.95 21.23 -10.25
C ASP A 197 -12.69 22.58 -10.10
N THR A 198 -13.44 22.77 -9.02
CA THR A 198 -14.09 24.04 -8.70
C THR A 198 -13.50 24.68 -7.43
N GLU A 199 -13.58 26.01 -7.34
CA GLU A 199 -13.14 26.72 -6.13
C GLU A 199 -14.01 26.38 -4.92
N GLU A 200 -15.30 26.12 -5.13
CA GLU A 200 -16.24 25.72 -4.08
C GLU A 200 -15.85 24.37 -3.48
N ASP A 201 -15.55 23.36 -4.32
CA ASP A 201 -15.13 22.05 -3.85
C ASP A 201 -13.76 22.11 -3.18
N ALA A 202 -12.83 22.90 -3.73
CA ALA A 202 -11.52 23.13 -3.13
C ALA A 202 -11.66 23.75 -1.73
N LYS A 203 -12.51 24.76 -1.58
CA LYS A 203 -12.79 25.41 -0.30
C LYS A 203 -13.32 24.39 0.71
N LEU A 204 -14.28 23.55 0.32
CA LEU A 204 -14.86 22.54 1.21
C LEU A 204 -13.83 21.53 1.73
N VAL A 205 -12.93 21.02 0.87
CA VAL A 205 -11.92 20.03 1.30
C VAL A 205 -10.84 20.66 2.17
N ILE A 206 -10.47 21.92 1.91
CA ILE A 206 -9.49 22.67 2.69
C ILE A 206 -10.08 23.09 4.05
N GLU A 207 -11.32 23.58 4.10
CA GLU A 207 -11.99 23.90 5.36
C GLU A 207 -12.14 22.67 6.25
N ARG A 208 -12.40 21.49 5.65
CA ARG A 208 -12.40 20.21 6.39
C ARG A 208 -11.04 19.91 6.99
N LEU A 209 -9.94 20.10 6.25
CA LEU A 209 -8.58 19.92 6.76
C LEU A 209 -8.30 20.90 7.91
N PHE A 210 -8.59 22.19 7.73
CA PHE A 210 -8.40 23.21 8.77
C PHE A 210 -9.19 22.87 10.03
N SER A 211 -10.46 22.46 9.88
CA SER A 211 -11.29 22.04 11.01
C SER A 211 -10.71 20.86 11.79
N GLU A 212 -10.07 19.90 11.12
CA GLU A 212 -9.40 18.80 11.82
C GLU A 212 -8.10 19.25 12.49
N ILE A 213 -7.35 20.16 11.90
CA ILE A 213 -6.13 20.73 12.48
C ILE A 213 -6.46 21.60 13.72
N GLU A 214 -7.53 22.39 13.68
CA GLU A 214 -7.97 23.21 14.82
C GLU A 214 -8.36 22.39 16.06
N LYS A 215 -8.72 21.12 15.88
CA LYS A 215 -9.04 20.20 16.99
C LYS A 215 -7.80 19.59 17.65
N ILE A 216 -6.59 19.83 17.07
CA ILE A 216 -5.37 19.25 17.63
C ILE A 216 -5.03 19.90 18.95
N HIS A 217 -4.87 19.07 19.96
CA HIS A 217 -4.35 19.47 21.26
C HIS A 217 -3.20 18.53 21.65
N VAL A 218 -2.04 19.09 21.96
CA VAL A 218 -0.83 18.35 22.34
C VAL A 218 -0.30 18.87 23.65
N GLU A 219 -0.49 18.14 24.73
CA GLU A 219 0.05 18.54 26.03
C GLU A 219 1.59 18.50 26.04
N PRO A 220 2.27 19.47 26.67
CA PRO A 220 1.77 20.57 27.50
C PRO A 220 1.56 21.91 26.76
N MET A 221 1.36 21.88 25.42
CA MET A 221 1.18 23.09 24.63
C MET A 221 -0.16 23.75 24.93
N GLU A 222 -0.15 25.08 25.13
CA GLU A 222 -1.34 25.91 25.23
C GLU A 222 -1.67 26.60 23.90
N GLU A 223 -0.66 26.73 23.02
CA GLU A 223 -0.82 27.36 21.71
C GLU A 223 -1.52 26.44 20.73
N GLN A 224 -2.37 27.01 19.90
CA GLN A 224 -3.01 26.33 18.80
C GLN A 224 -2.04 26.13 17.65
N ILE A 225 -2.15 24.99 16.98
CA ILE A 225 -1.37 24.67 15.80
C ILE A 225 -2.02 25.33 14.58
N HIS A 226 -1.22 26.02 13.79
CA HIS A 226 -1.61 26.63 12.54
C HIS A 226 -0.75 26.13 11.40
N ILE A 227 -1.31 26.16 10.19
CA ILE A 227 -0.60 25.82 8.96
C ILE A 227 -0.77 26.93 7.93
N SER A 228 0.25 27.11 7.11
CA SER A 228 0.21 27.94 5.91
C SER A 228 0.08 27.02 4.70
N LEU A 229 -1.01 27.17 3.92
CA LEU A 229 -1.36 26.27 2.83
C LEU A 229 -1.40 27.02 1.50
N GLY A 230 -0.81 26.43 0.48
CA GLY A 230 -0.96 26.82 -0.92
C GLY A 230 -1.58 25.68 -1.72
N ALA A 231 -2.45 26.04 -2.66
CA ALA A 231 -3.20 25.10 -3.47
C ALA A 231 -3.01 25.32 -4.97
N ALA A 232 -3.00 24.25 -5.75
CA ALA A 232 -2.88 24.28 -7.19
C ALA A 232 -3.86 23.29 -7.84
N PHE A 233 -4.77 23.80 -8.68
CA PHE A 233 -5.62 22.94 -9.51
C PHE A 233 -4.81 22.29 -10.62
N TYR A 234 -5.01 21.00 -10.80
CA TYR A 234 -4.49 20.31 -11.96
C TYR A 234 -5.19 20.78 -13.23
N LYS A 235 -4.40 21.18 -14.20
CA LYS A 235 -4.85 21.50 -15.56
C LYS A 235 -4.14 20.59 -16.54
N LYS A 236 -4.79 20.31 -17.67
CA LYS A 236 -4.23 19.50 -18.75
C LYS A 236 -2.80 19.95 -19.08
N ASP A 237 -1.91 18.99 -19.30
CA ASP A 237 -0.49 19.19 -19.64
C ASP A 237 0.39 19.73 -18.48
N MET A 238 -0.13 19.83 -17.26
CA MET A 238 0.70 20.10 -16.08
C MET A 238 1.33 18.80 -15.58
N ASN A 239 2.57 18.92 -15.12
CA ASN A 239 3.26 17.86 -14.39
C ASN A 239 3.30 18.18 -12.89
N PHE A 240 3.80 17.24 -12.10
CA PHE A 240 3.91 17.40 -10.64
C PHE A 240 4.74 18.62 -10.23
N ASP A 241 5.85 18.88 -10.93
CA ASP A 241 6.74 20.00 -10.58
C ASP A 241 6.06 21.36 -10.79
N MET A 242 5.18 21.48 -11.78
CA MET A 242 4.38 22.68 -12.00
C MET A 242 3.34 22.89 -10.87
N LEU A 243 2.64 21.82 -10.46
CA LEU A 243 1.70 21.86 -9.35
C LEU A 243 2.41 22.25 -8.06
N TYR A 244 3.54 21.61 -7.76
CA TYR A 244 4.34 21.91 -6.58
C TYR A 244 4.77 23.37 -6.55
N LYS A 245 5.30 23.90 -7.66
CA LYS A 245 5.76 25.29 -7.76
C LYS A 245 4.65 26.30 -7.53
N ILE A 246 3.45 26.05 -8.05
CA ILE A 246 2.30 26.93 -7.86
C ILE A 246 1.85 26.92 -6.39
N ALA A 247 1.73 25.73 -5.81
CA ALA A 247 1.36 25.58 -4.41
C ALA A 247 2.39 26.20 -3.46
N ASP A 248 3.71 26.05 -3.74
CA ASP A 248 4.78 26.64 -2.94
C ASP A 248 4.70 28.19 -2.89
N ILE A 249 4.39 28.82 -4.03
CA ILE A 249 4.10 30.26 -4.07
C ILE A 249 2.90 30.58 -3.16
N GLY A 250 1.86 29.78 -3.18
CA GLY A 250 0.68 29.92 -2.32
C GLY A 250 1.05 29.82 -0.83
N VAL A 251 1.86 28.86 -0.43
CA VAL A 251 2.37 28.73 0.96
C VAL A 251 3.10 30.01 1.39
N TYR A 252 3.99 30.50 0.53
CA TYR A 252 4.74 31.74 0.82
C TYR A 252 3.81 32.95 1.02
N GLU A 253 2.77 33.10 0.20
CA GLU A 253 1.79 34.18 0.37
C GLU A 253 0.94 33.99 1.65
N SER A 254 0.55 32.76 1.94
CA SER A 254 -0.21 32.39 3.14
C SER A 254 0.56 32.75 4.42
N LYS A 255 1.88 32.54 4.46
CA LYS A 255 2.77 32.87 5.60
C LYS A 255 2.84 34.37 5.95
N LYS A 256 2.46 35.26 5.04
CA LYS A 256 2.39 36.72 5.31
C LYS A 256 1.20 37.12 6.17
N SER A 257 0.30 36.19 6.41
CA SER A 257 -0.94 36.38 7.19
C SER A 257 -0.92 35.47 8.41
N LEU A 258 -1.63 35.85 9.50
CA LEU A 258 -1.75 35.02 10.70
C LEU A 258 -2.96 34.08 10.63
N GLY A 259 -2.80 32.86 11.14
CA GLY A 259 -3.85 31.81 11.22
C GLY A 259 -3.89 30.89 10.01
N ASN A 260 -4.73 29.82 10.07
CA ASN A 260 -4.95 28.90 8.97
C ASN A 260 -5.50 29.63 7.74
N ARG A 261 -4.74 29.64 6.66
CA ARG A 261 -5.14 30.33 5.42
C ARG A 261 -4.73 29.56 4.17
N MET A 262 -5.53 29.79 3.14
CA MET A 262 -5.33 29.28 1.79
C MET A 262 -5.00 30.43 0.84
N THR A 263 -4.04 30.21 -0.04
CA THR A 263 -3.79 31.04 -1.23
C THR A 263 -3.64 30.16 -2.46
#